data_e933772a970010904e5c12cf3dc09ff0
#
_entry.id   e933772a970010904e5c12cf3dc09ff0
#
_cell.length_a   1.000
_cell.length_b   1.000
_cell.length_c   1.000
_cell.angle_alpha   90.00
_cell.angle_beta   90.00
_cell.angle_gamma   90.00
#
_symmetry.space_group_name_H-M   'P 1'
#
loop_
_entity.id
_entity.type
_entity.pdbx_description
1 polymer ?
#
loop_
_entity_poly.entity_id
_entity_poly.type
_entity_poly.pdbx_seq_one_letter_code
_entity_poly.pdbx_strand_id
1 'polypeptide(L)'
;ELPEGVELPAANVATPRPSASLIVSRMNGNIGEILLCHRVSEVPAFPDFWAFPGGGVSRTDRRFAEENPDLLANTHNPVKSITVLRELVEEIGFSPDGKGSLELVDEEIQENICKNKEEWGNYVKNGELNIDNFSPQIVAVRTMPPFAPVRFTNTFHHLSIGDSKIEPRFPKGISEFDEYKWWDPELLLQS
;
A
#
# COMPACT_ATOMS: atom_id res chain seq x y z
N GLU A 1 -18.47 4.68 27.78
CA GLU A 1 -17.44 4.79 28.83
C GLU A 1 -16.10 4.44 28.22
N LEU A 2 -15.06 5.20 28.56
CA LEU A 2 -13.70 4.89 28.12
C LEU A 2 -13.12 3.78 29.01
N PRO A 3 -12.29 2.89 28.48
CA PRO A 3 -11.54 1.94 29.30
C PRO A 3 -10.68 2.67 30.34
N GLU A 4 -10.49 2.04 31.50
CA GLU A 4 -9.68 2.61 32.58
C GLU A 4 -8.23 2.85 32.10
N GLY A 5 -7.71 4.05 32.34
CA GLY A 5 -6.38 4.45 31.87
C GLY A 5 -6.32 5.13 30.49
N VAL A 6 -7.46 5.26 29.79
CA VAL A 6 -7.52 6.02 28.54
C VAL A 6 -7.90 7.46 28.81
N GLU A 7 -6.95 8.36 28.70
CA GLU A 7 -7.19 9.81 28.73
C GLU A 7 -7.72 10.29 27.37
N LEU A 8 -8.75 11.14 27.39
CA LEU A 8 -9.17 11.84 26.17
C LEU A 8 -8.04 12.80 25.75
N PRO A 9 -7.73 12.86 24.43
CA PRO A 9 -6.74 13.82 23.97
C PRO A 9 -7.17 15.23 24.31
N ALA A 10 -6.19 16.07 24.63
CA ALA A 10 -6.39 17.51 24.81
C ALA A 10 -7.17 18.10 23.63
N ALA A 11 -7.81 19.26 23.80
CA ALA A 11 -8.79 19.88 22.91
C ALA A 11 -8.41 20.01 21.40
N ASN A 12 -7.17 19.74 21.01
CA ASN A 12 -6.69 19.74 19.63
C ASN A 12 -6.45 18.34 19.09
N VAL A 13 -7.51 17.69 18.64
CA VAL A 13 -7.43 16.42 17.92
C VAL A 13 -6.76 16.63 16.57
N ALA A 14 -5.65 15.94 16.32
CA ALA A 14 -4.94 16.05 15.04
C ALA A 14 -5.85 15.64 13.85
N THR A 15 -5.81 16.41 12.77
CA THR A 15 -6.53 16.06 11.54
C THR A 15 -5.94 14.79 10.93
N PRO A 16 -6.76 13.77 10.62
CA PRO A 16 -6.26 12.55 10.01
C PRO A 16 -5.62 12.81 8.65
N ARG A 17 -4.42 12.27 8.43
CA ARG A 17 -3.75 12.31 7.13
C ARG A 17 -4.32 11.22 6.21
N PRO A 18 -4.55 11.52 4.92
CA PRO A 18 -4.99 10.49 3.98
C PRO A 18 -3.89 9.46 3.73
N SER A 19 -4.27 8.19 3.67
CA SER A 19 -3.41 7.06 3.32
C SER A 19 -4.18 6.04 2.49
N ALA A 20 -3.44 5.12 1.87
CA ALA A 20 -4.01 4.04 1.10
C ALA A 20 -3.16 2.77 1.26
N SER A 21 -3.82 1.61 1.33
CA SER A 21 -3.18 0.30 1.39
C SER A 21 -3.82 -0.66 0.41
N LEU A 22 -3.06 -1.66 -0.04
CA LEU A 22 -3.55 -2.70 -0.93
C LEU A 22 -3.54 -4.06 -0.24
N ILE A 23 -4.69 -4.70 -0.23
CA ILE A 23 -4.86 -6.10 0.09
C ILE A 23 -4.66 -6.87 -1.21
N VAL A 24 -3.52 -7.54 -1.35
CA VAL A 24 -3.26 -8.45 -2.48
C VAL A 24 -3.72 -9.83 -2.08
N SER A 25 -4.57 -10.45 -2.90
CA SER A 25 -4.98 -11.84 -2.70
C SER A 25 -4.59 -12.72 -3.88
N ARG A 26 -4.33 -14.00 -3.60
CA ARG A 26 -4.08 -15.02 -4.61
C ARG A 26 -4.81 -16.33 -4.29
N MET A 27 -4.90 -17.20 -5.29
CA MET A 27 -5.34 -18.58 -5.09
C MET A 27 -4.13 -19.52 -4.99
N ASN A 28 -4.12 -20.37 -3.98
CA ASN A 28 -3.16 -21.45 -3.83
C ASN A 28 -3.94 -22.79 -3.81
N GLY A 29 -4.12 -23.36 -4.98
CA GLY A 29 -5.09 -24.44 -5.19
C GLY A 29 -6.52 -23.93 -4.92
N ASN A 30 -7.18 -24.48 -3.91
CA ASN A 30 -8.54 -24.07 -3.51
C ASN A 30 -8.57 -23.10 -2.32
N ILE A 31 -7.40 -22.66 -1.82
CA ILE A 31 -7.28 -21.77 -0.67
C ILE A 31 -7.00 -20.36 -1.16
N GLY A 32 -7.82 -19.41 -0.73
CA GLY A 32 -7.55 -17.99 -0.91
C GLY A 32 -6.53 -17.53 0.11
N GLU A 33 -5.47 -16.85 -0.33
CA GLU A 33 -4.43 -16.28 0.52
C GLU A 33 -4.38 -14.77 0.37
N ILE A 34 -4.02 -14.05 1.44
CA ILE A 34 -3.74 -12.62 1.42
C ILE A 34 -2.29 -12.35 1.84
N LEU A 35 -1.69 -11.35 1.21
CA LEU A 35 -0.33 -10.93 1.52
C LEU A 35 -0.32 -10.00 2.74
N LEU A 36 0.49 -10.35 3.73
CA LEU A 36 0.88 -9.46 4.83
C LEU A 36 2.40 -9.38 4.89
N CYS A 37 2.91 -8.19 5.24
CA CYS A 37 4.32 -7.91 5.42
C CYS A 37 4.58 -7.52 6.88
N HIS A 38 5.65 -8.05 7.47
CA HIS A 38 6.05 -7.74 8.83
C HIS A 38 6.86 -6.45 8.86
N ARG A 39 6.44 -5.49 9.69
CA ARG A 39 7.10 -4.20 9.84
C ARG A 39 8.30 -4.32 10.75
N VAL A 40 9.44 -3.76 10.33
CA VAL A 40 10.65 -3.75 11.16
C VAL A 40 10.44 -2.95 12.45
N SER A 41 11.23 -3.24 13.49
CA SER A 41 11.13 -2.60 14.80
C SER A 41 11.48 -1.11 14.79
N GLU A 42 12.21 -0.63 13.79
CA GLU A 42 12.72 0.73 13.67
C GLU A 42 11.69 1.73 13.10
N VAL A 43 10.58 1.27 12.55
CA VAL A 43 9.57 2.17 11.98
C VAL A 43 8.79 2.89 13.08
N PRO A 44 8.46 4.19 12.88
CA PRO A 44 7.83 4.99 13.93
C PRO A 44 6.35 4.65 14.17
N ALA A 45 5.71 3.92 13.25
CA ALA A 45 4.29 3.57 13.33
C ALA A 45 4.11 2.06 13.25
N PHE A 46 3.49 1.49 14.28
CA PHE A 46 3.20 0.05 14.36
C PHE A 46 4.42 -0.85 14.10
N PRO A 47 5.55 -0.69 14.83
CA PRO A 47 6.69 -1.59 14.74
C PRO A 47 6.27 -3.01 15.15
N ASP A 48 6.91 -4.02 14.54
CA ASP A 48 6.67 -5.45 14.81
C ASP A 48 5.23 -5.94 14.54
N PHE A 49 4.46 -5.21 13.71
CA PHE A 49 3.13 -5.62 13.29
C PHE A 49 3.13 -6.13 11.84
N TRP A 50 2.23 -7.08 11.58
CA TRP A 50 1.88 -7.48 10.23
C TRP A 50 0.93 -6.46 9.61
N ALA A 51 1.23 -6.00 8.41
CA ALA A 51 0.49 -4.96 7.73
C ALA A 51 0.32 -5.24 6.24
N PHE A 52 -0.69 -4.63 5.64
CA PHE A 52 -0.80 -4.57 4.19
C PHE A 52 0.16 -3.50 3.64
N PRO A 53 0.77 -3.73 2.45
CA PRO A 53 1.55 -2.70 1.76
C PRO A 53 0.74 -1.43 1.56
N GLY A 54 1.39 -0.28 1.75
CA GLY A 54 0.76 1.02 1.55
C GLY A 54 1.30 2.10 2.47
N GLY A 55 0.91 3.35 2.19
CA GLY A 55 1.44 4.48 2.92
C GLY A 55 0.61 5.75 2.83
N GLY A 56 1.21 6.83 3.31
CA GLY A 56 0.59 8.15 3.31
C GLY A 56 0.60 8.81 1.94
N VAL A 57 -0.51 9.49 1.62
CA VAL A 57 -0.58 10.29 0.40
C VAL A 57 0.46 11.40 0.44
N SER A 58 1.42 11.36 -0.49
CA SER A 58 2.49 12.35 -0.61
C SER A 58 2.08 13.57 -1.45
N ARG A 59 2.92 14.62 -1.43
CA ARG A 59 2.76 15.76 -2.34
C ARG A 59 3.02 15.36 -3.79
N THR A 60 3.95 14.45 -3.99
CA THR A 60 4.29 13.90 -5.32
C THR A 60 3.11 13.17 -5.92
N ASP A 61 2.39 12.34 -5.13
CA ASP A 61 1.20 11.62 -5.60
C ASP A 61 0.11 12.59 -6.08
N ARG A 62 -0.14 13.66 -5.31
CA ARG A 62 -1.13 14.70 -5.68
C ARG A 62 -0.75 15.40 -6.97
N ARG A 63 0.51 15.86 -7.06
CA ARG A 63 1.02 16.55 -8.25
C ARG A 63 0.91 15.65 -9.48
N PHE A 64 1.33 14.39 -9.38
CA PHE A 64 1.24 13.45 -10.48
C PHE A 64 -0.22 13.23 -10.94
N ALA A 65 -1.17 13.12 -10.02
CA ALA A 65 -2.59 13.00 -10.34
C ALA A 65 -3.13 14.23 -11.07
N GLU A 66 -2.75 15.42 -10.62
CA GLU A 66 -3.16 16.70 -11.21
C GLU A 66 -2.59 16.88 -12.63
N GLU A 67 -1.34 16.50 -12.83
CA GLU A 67 -0.65 16.61 -14.14
C GLU A 67 -1.09 15.55 -15.16
N ASN A 68 -1.67 14.42 -14.71
CA ASN A 68 -1.99 13.28 -15.57
C ASN A 68 -3.42 12.76 -15.33
N PRO A 69 -4.45 13.61 -15.52
CA PRO A 69 -5.83 13.26 -15.19
C PRO A 69 -6.37 12.08 -16.01
N ASP A 70 -5.88 11.90 -17.24
CA ASP A 70 -6.35 10.86 -18.15
C ASP A 70 -5.82 9.46 -17.82
N LEU A 71 -4.65 9.37 -17.19
CA LEU A 71 -4.03 8.08 -16.85
C LEU A 71 -4.87 7.23 -15.86
N LEU A 72 -5.66 7.89 -15.04
CA LEU A 72 -6.48 7.27 -14.01
C LEU A 72 -7.94 7.70 -14.06
N ALA A 73 -8.42 8.11 -15.25
CA ALA A 73 -9.78 8.61 -15.44
C ALA A 73 -10.88 7.62 -14.99
N ASN A 74 -10.57 6.32 -14.99
CA ASN A 74 -11.50 5.26 -14.61
C ASN A 74 -11.41 4.88 -13.11
N THR A 75 -10.58 5.55 -12.30
CA THR A 75 -10.46 5.26 -10.88
C THR A 75 -11.30 6.21 -10.03
N HIS A 76 -11.95 5.68 -8.98
CA HIS A 76 -12.75 6.50 -8.05
C HIS A 76 -11.93 7.52 -7.25
N ASN A 77 -10.63 7.27 -7.07
CA ASN A 77 -9.74 8.16 -6.32
C ASN A 77 -8.33 8.11 -6.90
N PRO A 78 -8.03 8.91 -7.94
CA PRO A 78 -6.73 8.88 -8.61
C PRO A 78 -5.54 9.03 -7.68
N VAL A 79 -5.58 9.98 -6.74
CA VAL A 79 -4.47 10.23 -5.81
C VAL A 79 -4.15 9.01 -4.94
N LYS A 80 -5.17 8.33 -4.41
CA LYS A 80 -4.96 7.14 -3.58
C LYS A 80 -4.51 5.93 -4.39
N SER A 81 -4.98 5.80 -5.63
CA SER A 81 -4.50 4.77 -6.56
C SER A 81 -3.02 4.96 -6.87
N ILE A 82 -2.58 6.22 -7.11
CA ILE A 82 -1.16 6.54 -7.29
C ILE A 82 -0.35 6.22 -6.04
N THR A 83 -0.85 6.59 -4.85
CA THR A 83 -0.19 6.25 -3.59
C THR A 83 0.03 4.75 -3.49
N VAL A 84 -1.00 3.93 -3.71
CA VAL A 84 -0.90 2.46 -3.67
C VAL A 84 0.11 1.95 -4.69
N LEU A 85 0.04 2.41 -5.94
CA LEU A 85 0.95 1.98 -7.01
C LEU A 85 2.42 2.28 -6.69
N ARG A 86 2.70 3.47 -6.17
CA ARG A 86 4.06 3.86 -5.77
C ARG A 86 4.56 3.03 -4.57
N GLU A 87 3.74 2.90 -3.52
CA GLU A 87 4.10 2.14 -2.32
C GLU A 87 4.32 0.64 -2.65
N LEU A 88 3.55 0.06 -3.58
CA LEU A 88 3.78 -1.32 -4.02
C LEU A 88 5.18 -1.51 -4.62
N VAL A 89 5.64 -0.54 -5.43
CA VAL A 89 6.99 -0.61 -6.00
C VAL A 89 8.04 -0.38 -4.91
N GLU A 90 7.88 0.67 -4.11
CA GLU A 90 8.84 1.03 -3.05
C GLU A 90 9.00 -0.11 -2.04
N GLU A 91 7.90 -0.63 -1.51
CA GLU A 91 7.92 -1.53 -0.37
C GLU A 91 8.16 -2.99 -0.74
N ILE A 92 7.56 -3.46 -1.85
CA ILE A 92 7.53 -4.90 -2.18
C ILE A 92 7.89 -5.23 -3.63
N GLY A 93 8.28 -4.24 -4.44
CA GLY A 93 8.73 -4.42 -5.82
C GLY A 93 7.63 -4.85 -6.79
N PHE A 94 6.36 -4.61 -6.49
CA PHE A 94 5.24 -4.96 -7.37
C PHE A 94 4.77 -3.78 -8.20
N SER A 95 4.44 -4.04 -9.46
CA SER A 95 3.75 -3.11 -10.37
C SER A 95 2.66 -3.86 -11.15
N PRO A 96 1.64 -3.16 -11.65
CA PRO A 96 0.69 -3.77 -12.59
C PRO A 96 1.36 -4.33 -13.84
N ASP A 97 0.90 -5.48 -14.31
CA ASP A 97 1.37 -6.15 -15.52
C ASP A 97 0.66 -5.66 -16.81
N GLY A 98 -0.23 -4.67 -16.69
CA GLY A 98 -1.08 -4.19 -17.78
C GLY A 98 -2.22 -5.13 -18.18
N LYS A 99 -2.37 -6.28 -17.52
CA LYS A 99 -3.39 -7.30 -17.80
C LYS A 99 -4.37 -7.52 -16.65
N GLY A 100 -4.26 -6.68 -15.62
CA GLY A 100 -5.12 -6.75 -14.43
C GLY A 100 -4.51 -7.55 -13.27
N SER A 101 -3.23 -7.96 -13.36
CA SER A 101 -2.47 -8.60 -12.29
C SER A 101 -1.24 -7.77 -11.94
N LEU A 102 -0.32 -8.36 -11.18
CA LEU A 102 0.92 -7.73 -10.75
C LEU A 102 2.13 -8.54 -11.25
N GLU A 103 3.23 -7.84 -11.47
CA GLU A 103 4.55 -8.40 -11.79
C GLU A 103 5.63 -7.76 -10.92
N LEU A 104 6.81 -8.39 -10.86
CA LEU A 104 7.99 -7.78 -10.23
C LEU A 104 8.60 -6.76 -11.18
N VAL A 105 8.85 -5.58 -10.67
CA VAL A 105 9.62 -4.55 -11.39
C VAL A 105 11.10 -4.91 -11.43
N ASP A 106 11.84 -4.28 -12.32
CA ASP A 106 13.29 -4.32 -12.29
C ASP A 106 13.83 -3.80 -10.95
N GLU A 107 14.91 -4.41 -10.45
CA GLU A 107 15.49 -4.07 -9.15
C GLU A 107 16.06 -2.65 -9.14
N GLU A 108 16.67 -2.22 -10.24
CA GLU A 108 17.22 -0.87 -10.38
C GLU A 108 16.11 0.19 -10.35
N ILE A 109 14.98 -0.08 -10.99
CA ILE A 109 13.78 0.78 -10.95
C ILE A 109 13.30 0.93 -9.51
N GLN A 110 13.13 -0.18 -8.78
CA GLN A 110 12.71 -0.15 -7.38
C GLN A 110 13.67 0.69 -6.53
N GLU A 111 14.97 0.43 -6.61
CA GLU A 111 15.99 1.14 -5.85
C GLU A 111 16.02 2.66 -6.16
N ASN A 112 15.81 3.04 -7.41
CA ASN A 112 15.76 4.44 -7.81
C ASN A 112 14.53 5.14 -7.23
N ILE A 113 13.37 4.49 -7.25
CA ILE A 113 12.13 5.03 -6.66
C ILE A 113 12.26 5.16 -5.15
N CYS A 114 12.85 4.18 -4.45
CA CYS A 114 13.13 4.27 -3.01
C CYS A 114 14.02 5.45 -2.64
N LYS A 115 15.01 5.78 -3.49
CA LYS A 115 15.89 6.95 -3.30
C LYS A 115 15.18 8.28 -3.59
N ASN A 116 14.31 8.30 -4.58
CA ASN A 116 13.58 9.48 -5.02
C ASN A 116 12.19 9.12 -5.54
N LYS A 117 11.17 9.37 -4.74
CA LYS A 117 9.76 9.08 -5.07
C LYS A 117 9.26 9.72 -6.37
N GLU A 118 9.90 10.80 -6.82
CA GLU A 118 9.51 11.48 -8.07
C GLU A 118 9.83 10.61 -9.29
N GLU A 119 10.83 9.73 -9.21
CA GLU A 119 11.20 8.81 -10.30
C GLU A 119 10.07 7.87 -10.69
N TRP A 120 9.19 7.48 -9.75
CA TRP A 120 8.04 6.65 -10.07
C TRP A 120 7.19 7.24 -11.22
N GLY A 121 6.89 8.54 -11.14
CA GLY A 121 6.14 9.24 -12.18
C GLY A 121 6.88 9.32 -13.53
N ASN A 122 8.20 9.40 -13.51
CA ASN A 122 9.03 9.40 -14.71
C ASN A 122 8.99 8.02 -15.39
N TYR A 123 9.15 6.93 -14.63
CA TYR A 123 9.06 5.55 -15.14
C TYR A 123 7.70 5.24 -15.75
N VAL A 124 6.60 5.74 -15.14
CA VAL A 124 5.25 5.62 -15.72
C VAL A 124 5.13 6.38 -17.04
N LYS A 125 5.57 7.66 -17.08
CA LYS A 125 5.50 8.50 -18.29
C LYS A 125 6.34 7.95 -19.45
N ASN A 126 7.45 7.29 -19.15
CA ASN A 126 8.34 6.66 -20.13
C ASN A 126 7.86 5.26 -20.58
N GLY A 127 6.81 4.72 -19.94
CA GLY A 127 6.28 3.39 -20.25
C GLY A 127 7.11 2.24 -19.68
N GLU A 128 8.02 2.51 -18.76
CA GLU A 128 8.82 1.50 -18.06
C GLU A 128 8.06 0.85 -16.90
N LEU A 129 7.09 1.58 -16.32
CA LEU A 129 6.10 1.05 -15.40
C LEU A 129 4.71 1.16 -16.05
N ASN A 130 4.03 0.02 -16.16
CA ASN A 130 2.67 -0.01 -16.66
C ASN A 130 1.69 0.19 -15.50
N ILE A 131 0.66 1.00 -15.71
CA ILE A 131 -0.45 1.20 -14.76
C ILE A 131 -1.80 0.89 -15.40
N ASP A 132 -1.80 0.42 -16.66
CA ASP A 132 -3.01 0.09 -17.39
C ASP A 132 -3.76 -1.06 -16.69
N ASN A 133 -5.07 -1.01 -16.78
CA ASN A 133 -5.96 -2.01 -16.19
C ASN A 133 -5.79 -2.22 -14.67
N PHE A 134 -5.09 -1.33 -13.98
CA PHE A 134 -5.05 -1.35 -12.51
C PHE A 134 -6.39 -0.85 -11.96
N SER A 135 -7.22 -1.77 -11.51
CA SER A 135 -8.58 -1.46 -11.05
C SER A 135 -8.90 -2.19 -9.73
N PRO A 136 -8.19 -1.85 -8.63
CA PRO A 136 -8.46 -2.43 -7.33
C PRO A 136 -9.79 -1.93 -6.78
N GLN A 137 -10.51 -2.80 -6.09
CA GLN A 137 -11.77 -2.46 -5.45
C GLN A 137 -11.54 -1.80 -4.09
N ILE A 138 -12.24 -0.72 -3.79
CA ILE A 138 -12.26 -0.16 -2.43
C ILE A 138 -13.14 -1.05 -1.56
N VAL A 139 -12.56 -1.65 -0.52
CA VAL A 139 -13.26 -2.58 0.38
C VAL A 139 -13.55 -1.96 1.75
N ALA A 140 -12.76 -0.98 2.18
CA ALA A 140 -12.99 -0.29 3.44
C ALA A 140 -12.33 1.09 3.48
N VAL A 141 -12.89 1.97 4.32
CA VAL A 141 -12.24 3.20 4.75
C VAL A 141 -12.26 3.21 6.28
N ARG A 142 -11.11 3.45 6.89
CA ARG A 142 -10.97 3.50 8.36
C ARG A 142 -10.20 4.72 8.77
N THR A 143 -10.75 5.43 9.77
CA THR A 143 -10.09 6.57 10.39
C THR A 143 -9.63 6.19 11.78
N MET A 144 -8.38 6.46 12.09
CA MET A 144 -7.82 6.21 13.41
C MET A 144 -8.53 7.05 14.48
N PRO A 145 -8.72 6.50 15.69
CA PRO A 145 -9.47 7.17 16.74
C PRO A 145 -8.80 8.48 17.19
N PRO A 146 -9.56 9.38 17.80
CA PRO A 146 -9.06 10.70 18.22
C PRO A 146 -7.86 10.67 19.17
N PHE A 147 -7.71 9.62 19.96
CA PHE A 147 -6.64 9.45 20.92
C PHE A 147 -5.33 8.91 20.32
N ALA A 148 -5.31 8.53 19.04
CA ALA A 148 -4.09 8.05 18.41
C ALA A 148 -3.10 9.23 18.23
N PRO A 149 -1.81 9.05 18.58
CA PRO A 149 -0.79 10.12 18.51
C PRO A 149 -0.55 10.60 17.08
N VAL A 150 -0.67 9.71 16.11
CA VAL A 150 -0.67 10.01 14.67
C VAL A 150 -1.95 9.44 14.09
N ARG A 151 -2.67 10.23 13.28
CA ARG A 151 -3.95 9.83 12.74
C ARG A 151 -3.92 9.74 11.23
N PHE A 152 -4.49 8.65 10.71
CA PHE A 152 -4.70 8.44 9.29
C PHE A 152 -6.18 8.11 9.01
N THR A 153 -6.63 8.54 7.83
CA THR A 153 -7.82 7.98 7.17
C THR A 153 -7.33 7.10 6.04
N ASN A 154 -7.28 5.80 6.28
CA ASN A 154 -6.79 4.82 5.33
C ASN A 154 -7.92 4.27 4.47
N THR A 155 -7.69 4.21 3.16
CA THR A 155 -8.54 3.51 2.19
C THR A 155 -7.88 2.20 1.83
N PHE A 156 -8.57 1.11 2.12
CA PHE A 156 -8.14 -0.24 1.78
C PHE A 156 -8.68 -0.60 0.40
N HIS A 157 -7.77 -0.92 -0.48
CA HIS A 157 -8.05 -1.46 -1.80
C HIS A 157 -7.79 -2.96 -1.80
N HIS A 158 -8.47 -3.70 -2.66
CA HIS A 158 -8.26 -5.13 -2.85
C HIS A 158 -8.01 -5.41 -4.33
N LEU A 159 -7.01 -6.23 -4.61
CA LEU A 159 -6.71 -6.77 -5.93
C LEU A 159 -6.43 -8.27 -5.83
N SER A 160 -7.14 -9.06 -6.61
CA SER A 160 -6.83 -10.48 -6.79
C SER A 160 -5.86 -10.66 -7.96
N ILE A 161 -4.77 -11.39 -7.72
CA ILE A 161 -3.78 -11.75 -8.74
C ILE A 161 -3.97 -13.19 -9.25
N GLY A 162 -5.14 -13.77 -9.00
CA GLY A 162 -5.48 -15.12 -9.43
C GLY A 162 -4.56 -16.18 -8.82
N ASP A 163 -4.02 -17.06 -9.65
CA ASP A 163 -3.08 -18.13 -9.26
C ASP A 163 -1.61 -17.74 -9.43
N SER A 164 -1.32 -16.45 -9.58
CA SER A 164 0.04 -15.92 -9.69
C SER A 164 0.91 -16.35 -8.52
N LYS A 165 2.16 -16.69 -8.80
CA LYS A 165 3.16 -17.13 -7.82
C LYS A 165 4.27 -16.10 -7.63
N ILE A 166 3.99 -14.83 -7.97
CA ILE A 166 4.94 -13.75 -7.67
C ILE A 166 5.13 -13.62 -6.16
N GLU A 167 6.35 -13.33 -5.77
CA GLU A 167 6.71 -13.13 -4.36
C GLU A 167 7.30 -11.74 -4.16
N PRO A 168 7.01 -11.07 -3.05
CA PRO A 168 7.56 -9.75 -2.75
C PRO A 168 9.08 -9.73 -2.74
N ARG A 169 9.64 -8.59 -3.16
CA ARG A 169 11.05 -8.27 -3.01
C ARG A 169 11.19 -6.97 -2.26
N PHE A 170 11.83 -7.02 -1.10
CA PHE A 170 12.14 -5.82 -0.33
C PHE A 170 13.36 -5.10 -0.91
N PRO A 171 13.40 -3.75 -0.83
CA PRO A 171 14.56 -2.99 -1.29
C PRO A 171 15.81 -3.34 -0.47
N LYS A 172 16.99 -3.29 -1.10
CA LYS A 172 18.28 -3.61 -0.45
C LYS A 172 18.73 -2.59 0.58
N GLY A 173 18.20 -1.36 0.50
CA GLY A 173 18.52 -0.29 1.42
C GLY A 173 17.65 -0.31 2.68
N ILE A 174 17.08 0.86 3.04
CA ILE A 174 16.14 0.97 4.14
C ILE A 174 14.80 0.40 3.68
N SER A 175 14.38 -0.69 4.29
CA SER A 175 13.07 -1.30 4.09
C SER A 175 12.18 -1.06 5.31
N GLU A 176 10.89 -0.83 5.11
CA GLU A 176 9.91 -0.82 6.18
C GLU A 176 9.47 -2.22 6.60
N PHE A 177 9.77 -3.23 5.78
CA PHE A 177 9.43 -4.63 5.99
C PHE A 177 10.67 -5.53 5.94
N ASP A 178 10.67 -6.59 6.74
CA ASP A 178 11.74 -7.61 6.81
C ASP A 178 11.27 -9.03 6.49
N GLU A 179 9.97 -9.29 6.58
CA GLU A 179 9.36 -10.58 6.29
C GLU A 179 8.02 -10.39 5.58
N TYR A 180 7.60 -11.33 4.76
CA TYR A 180 6.25 -11.43 4.21
C TYR A 180 5.70 -12.83 4.36
N LYS A 181 4.38 -12.93 4.37
CA LYS A 181 3.67 -14.21 4.40
C LYS A 181 2.34 -14.11 3.69
N TRP A 182 2.03 -15.17 2.94
CA TRP A 182 0.70 -15.39 2.40
C TRP A 182 -0.13 -16.15 3.44
N TRP A 183 -1.20 -15.53 3.88
CA TRP A 183 -2.04 -16.03 4.95
C TRP A 183 -3.39 -16.48 4.41
N ASP A 184 -3.87 -17.64 4.90
CA ASP A 184 -5.27 -17.99 4.81
C ASP A 184 -6.08 -17.07 5.76
N PRO A 185 -7.01 -16.23 5.25
CA PRO A 185 -7.78 -15.31 6.08
C PRO A 185 -8.62 -16.02 7.16
N GLU A 186 -9.07 -17.25 6.90
CA GLU A 186 -9.85 -18.02 7.89
C GLU A 186 -9.00 -18.38 9.10
N LEU A 187 -7.73 -18.69 8.91
CA LEU A 187 -6.80 -18.96 10.03
C LEU A 187 -6.48 -17.71 10.83
N LEU A 188 -6.40 -16.53 10.18
CA LEU A 188 -6.18 -15.26 10.88
C LEU A 188 -7.33 -14.87 11.81
N LEU A 189 -8.56 -15.27 11.49
CA LEU A 189 -9.73 -15.00 12.34
C LEU A 189 -9.83 -15.92 13.56
N GLN A 190 -9.03 -16.98 13.62
CA GLN A 190 -9.01 -17.97 14.70
C GLN A 190 -7.86 -17.76 15.69
N SER A 191 -6.90 -16.91 15.34
CA SER A 191 -5.74 -16.56 16.18
C SER A 191 -6.02 -15.32 17.03
#